data_36a038ea2b152d53f8d0c4b62e6fac77
#
_entry.id   36a038ea2b152d53f8d0c4b62e6fac77
#
_cell.length_a   1.000
_cell.length_b   1.000
_cell.length_c   1.000
_cell.angle_alpha   90.00
_cell.angle_beta   90.00
_cell.angle_gamma   90.00
#
_symmetry.space_group_name_H-M   'P 1'
#
loop_
_entity.id
_entity.type
_entity.pdbx_description
1 polymer ?
#
loop_
_entity_poly.entity_id
_entity_poly.type
_entity_poly.pdbx_seq_one_letter_code
_entity_poly.pdbx_strand_id
1 'polypeptide(L)'
;GKRKEFMLGTNQFPNFTEKSEGKAPLESKCGKCACTGDIPAIGDTRLASDFETLRLSTEKAAKVPVAFMLTIGNLAMRQARAQFSCNFLAAAGYKVIDNLGFSTVEEGVDKALEAGADIVVLCSSDDEYAEYAIPAYKYLDGRAMFVVAGAPACADDLKAAGIENF
;
A
#
# COMPACT_ATOMS: atom_id res chain seq x y z
N GLY A 1 11.69 -17.15 1.13
CA GLY A 1 11.34 -18.46 1.65
C GLY A 1 10.33 -19.18 0.77
N LYS A 2 10.40 -20.50 0.69
CA LYS A 2 9.38 -21.30 0.01
C LYS A 2 8.10 -21.19 0.83
N ARG A 3 7.03 -20.64 0.28
CA ARG A 3 5.71 -20.48 0.94
C ARG A 3 5.05 -21.84 1.24
N LYS A 4 5.62 -22.59 2.19
CA LYS A 4 5.11 -23.90 2.59
C LYS A 4 4.04 -23.84 3.68
N GLU A 5 3.99 -22.73 4.42
CA GLU A 5 3.03 -22.50 5.51
C GLU A 5 2.40 -21.12 5.34
N PHE A 6 1.12 -21.04 5.63
CA PHE A 6 0.33 -19.80 5.53
C PHE A 6 -0.15 -19.40 6.92
N MET A 7 0.01 -18.14 7.27
CA MET A 7 -0.61 -17.56 8.45
C MET A 7 -1.86 -16.79 8.02
N LEU A 8 -3.03 -17.26 8.42
CA LEU A 8 -4.29 -16.59 8.16
C LEU A 8 -4.30 -15.22 8.86
N GLY A 9 -4.83 -14.22 8.17
CA GLY A 9 -4.94 -12.87 8.70
C GLY A 9 -3.67 -12.01 8.57
N THR A 10 -2.54 -12.60 8.17
CA THR A 10 -1.28 -11.85 7.96
C THR A 10 -0.90 -11.79 6.48
N ASN A 11 -0.60 -12.94 5.86
CA ASN A 11 -0.23 -13.03 4.44
C ASN A 11 -1.31 -13.69 3.57
N GLN A 12 -2.39 -14.16 4.20
CA GLN A 12 -3.56 -14.74 3.53
C GLN A 12 -4.84 -14.22 4.20
N PHE A 13 -5.78 -13.78 3.38
CA PHE A 13 -7.10 -13.31 3.83
C PHE A 13 -7.03 -12.26 4.96
N PRO A 14 -6.35 -11.12 4.76
CA PRO A 14 -6.29 -10.05 5.75
C PRO A 14 -7.69 -9.51 6.03
N ASN A 15 -7.96 -9.14 7.27
CA ASN A 15 -9.21 -8.46 7.63
C ASN A 15 -9.07 -6.95 7.40
N PHE A 16 -9.65 -6.44 6.33
CA PHE A 16 -9.58 -5.02 5.97
C PHE A 16 -10.33 -4.08 6.91
N THR A 17 -11.23 -4.63 7.72
CA THR A 17 -12.03 -3.85 8.68
C THR A 17 -11.53 -3.96 10.12
N GLU A 18 -10.44 -4.70 10.35
CA GLU A 18 -9.84 -4.83 11.66
C GLU A 18 -9.36 -3.48 12.20
N LYS A 19 -9.65 -3.24 13.47
CA LYS A 19 -9.15 -2.09 14.23
C LYS A 19 -8.29 -2.56 15.38
N SER A 20 -7.26 -1.80 15.69
CA SER A 20 -6.29 -2.12 16.75
C SER A 20 -6.82 -1.96 18.18
N GLU A 21 -8.10 -1.62 18.36
CA GLU A 21 -8.75 -1.37 19.67
C GLU A 21 -8.00 -0.35 20.56
N GLY A 22 -7.24 0.54 19.96
CA GLY A 22 -6.54 1.61 20.67
C GLY A 22 -5.37 1.14 21.54
N LYS A 23 -4.94 -0.11 21.44
CA LYS A 23 -3.72 -0.57 22.10
C LYS A 23 -2.54 0.11 21.42
N ALA A 24 -1.96 1.08 22.10
CA ALA A 24 -0.71 1.66 21.64
C ALA A 24 0.34 0.56 21.45
N PRO A 25 1.24 0.67 20.46
CA PRO A 25 2.44 -0.17 20.45
C PRO A 25 3.05 -0.10 21.83
N LEU A 26 3.49 -1.23 22.36
CA LEU A 26 4.21 -1.25 23.62
C LEU A 26 5.41 -0.30 23.46
N GLU A 27 5.25 0.92 23.93
CA GLU A 27 6.40 1.79 24.11
C GLU A 27 7.35 1.00 24.99
N SER A 28 8.53 0.70 24.48
CA SER A 28 9.60 0.10 25.26
C SER A 28 9.85 0.99 26.47
N LYS A 29 9.17 0.71 27.57
CA LYS A 29 9.40 1.39 28.86
C LYS A 29 10.71 0.94 29.49
N CYS A 30 11.55 0.21 28.78
CA CYS A 30 12.86 -0.23 29.27
C CYS A 30 13.90 0.90 29.22
N GLY A 31 13.53 2.08 29.69
CA GLY A 31 14.51 3.12 30.00
C GLY A 31 15.28 2.91 31.30
N LYS A 32 14.86 1.99 32.17
CA LYS A 32 15.51 1.72 33.48
C LYS A 32 15.14 0.34 34.04
N CYS A 33 15.25 -0.71 33.28
CA CYS A 33 15.43 -2.02 33.92
C CYS A 33 16.86 -2.04 34.48
N ALA A 34 17.00 -1.88 35.78
CA ALA A 34 18.20 -2.27 36.51
C ALA A 34 18.28 -3.80 36.48
N CYS A 35 18.62 -4.36 35.33
CA CYS A 35 18.97 -5.75 35.19
C CYS A 35 20.37 -5.92 35.82
N THR A 36 20.42 -6.30 37.08
CA THR A 36 21.64 -6.61 37.81
C THR A 36 22.19 -8.03 37.48
N GLY A 37 22.07 -8.43 36.22
CA GLY A 37 22.52 -9.73 35.75
C GLY A 37 23.33 -9.63 34.45
N ASP A 38 24.34 -10.46 34.29
CA ASP A 38 25.23 -10.55 33.12
C ASP A 38 24.54 -11.01 31.82
N ILE A 39 23.20 -11.15 31.81
CA ILE A 39 22.44 -11.57 30.62
C ILE A 39 21.81 -10.33 30.01
N PRO A 40 22.19 -9.92 28.78
CA PRO A 40 21.55 -8.81 28.11
C PRO A 40 20.07 -9.14 27.91
N ALA A 41 19.18 -8.22 28.33
CA ALA A 41 17.75 -8.36 28.11
C ALA A 41 17.46 -8.34 26.61
N ILE A 42 16.61 -9.26 26.16
CA ILE A 42 16.08 -9.21 24.79
C ILE A 42 15.27 -7.92 24.70
N GLY A 43 15.61 -7.07 23.73
CA GLY A 43 14.88 -5.81 23.50
C GLY A 43 13.40 -6.06 23.17
N ASP A 44 12.53 -5.23 23.72
CA ASP A 44 11.07 -5.28 23.51
C ASP A 44 10.64 -4.82 22.10
N THR A 45 11.61 -4.57 21.21
CA THR A 45 11.37 -4.12 19.85
C THR A 45 10.79 -5.24 18.99
N ARG A 46 9.59 -5.02 18.45
CA ARG A 46 8.97 -5.92 17.47
C ARG A 46 9.34 -5.46 16.06
N LEU A 47 9.57 -6.41 15.14
CA LEU A 47 9.89 -6.12 13.73
C LEU A 47 8.86 -5.22 13.05
N ALA A 48 7.59 -5.31 13.43
CA ALA A 48 6.49 -4.56 12.86
C ALA A 48 6.16 -3.26 13.60
N SER A 49 6.96 -2.82 14.60
CA SER A 49 6.65 -1.65 15.44
C SER A 49 6.37 -0.38 14.65
N ASP A 50 7.18 -0.11 13.63
CA ASP A 50 7.02 1.09 12.79
C ASP A 50 5.73 1.01 11.96
N PHE A 51 5.43 -0.17 11.45
CA PHE A 51 4.21 -0.41 10.68
C PHE A 51 2.95 -0.33 11.56
N GLU A 52 3.00 -0.88 12.77
CA GLU A 52 1.93 -0.75 13.76
C GLU A 52 1.70 0.71 14.15
N THR A 53 2.77 1.49 14.29
CA THR A 53 2.69 2.93 14.55
C THR A 53 2.00 3.66 13.40
N LEU A 54 2.35 3.35 12.15
CA LEU A 54 1.67 3.87 10.96
C LEU A 54 0.18 3.51 10.97
N ARG A 55 -0.16 2.25 11.22
CA ARG A 55 -1.54 1.77 11.29
C ARG A 55 -2.35 2.53 12.34
N LEU A 56 -1.81 2.67 13.55
CA LEU A 56 -2.46 3.41 14.63
C LEU A 56 -2.64 4.89 14.31
N SER A 57 -1.68 5.51 13.64
CA SER A 57 -1.77 6.88 13.17
C SER A 57 -2.89 7.05 12.14
N THR A 58 -3.00 6.11 11.22
CA THR A 58 -4.07 6.08 10.22
C THR A 58 -5.45 5.94 10.87
N GLU A 59 -5.59 5.04 11.86
CA GLU A 59 -6.86 4.84 12.58
C GLU A 59 -7.30 6.05 13.41
N LYS A 60 -6.33 6.86 13.88
CA LYS A 60 -6.57 8.10 14.64
C LYS A 60 -6.76 9.33 13.76
N ALA A 61 -6.46 9.23 12.47
CA ALA A 61 -6.59 10.35 11.55
C ALA A 61 -8.05 10.81 11.41
N ALA A 62 -8.26 12.10 11.30
CA ALA A 62 -9.59 12.69 11.10
C ALA A 62 -10.23 12.23 9.77
N LYS A 63 -9.40 11.96 8.77
CA LYS A 63 -9.81 11.39 7.48
C LYS A 63 -8.94 10.15 7.21
N VAL A 64 -9.57 9.01 6.98
CA VAL A 64 -8.87 7.80 6.54
C VAL A 64 -8.49 7.99 5.08
N PRO A 65 -7.20 7.82 4.70
CA PRO A 65 -6.78 7.90 3.31
C PRO A 65 -7.49 6.88 2.44
N VAL A 66 -7.84 7.29 1.23
CA VAL A 66 -8.51 6.46 0.24
C VAL A 66 -7.53 6.09 -0.87
N ALA A 67 -7.29 4.80 -1.05
CA ALA A 67 -6.46 4.25 -2.11
C ALA A 67 -7.36 3.61 -3.18
N PHE A 68 -7.20 4.04 -4.42
CA PHE A 68 -7.97 3.58 -5.57
C PHE A 68 -7.09 2.76 -6.51
N MET A 69 -7.51 1.56 -6.87
CA MET A 69 -6.81 0.71 -7.83
C MET A 69 -7.23 1.07 -9.25
N LEU A 70 -6.35 1.71 -10.01
CA LEU A 70 -6.54 1.96 -11.44
C LEU A 70 -6.07 0.72 -12.20
N THR A 71 -7.00 -0.21 -12.45
CA THR A 71 -6.71 -1.48 -13.11
C THR A 71 -6.97 -1.38 -14.62
N ILE A 72 -5.95 -1.65 -15.44
CA ILE A 72 -6.02 -1.55 -16.90
C ILE A 72 -5.13 -2.62 -17.55
N GLY A 73 -5.37 -2.96 -18.81
CA GLY A 73 -4.55 -3.89 -19.58
C GLY A 73 -4.80 -5.36 -19.25
N ASN A 74 -3.75 -6.17 -19.24
CA ASN A 74 -3.81 -7.62 -19.08
C ASN A 74 -4.56 -8.05 -17.80
N LEU A 75 -5.63 -8.82 -17.96
CA LEU A 75 -6.55 -9.18 -16.87
C LEU A 75 -5.84 -9.89 -15.71
N ALA A 76 -5.02 -10.89 -16.00
CA ALA A 76 -4.37 -11.69 -14.96
C ALA A 76 -3.36 -10.85 -14.15
N MET A 77 -2.57 -10.04 -14.85
CA MET A 77 -1.53 -9.22 -14.22
C MET A 77 -2.14 -8.06 -13.43
N ARG A 78 -3.11 -7.33 -14.00
CA ARG A 78 -3.78 -6.22 -13.29
C ARG A 78 -4.48 -6.69 -12.03
N GLN A 79 -5.12 -7.89 -12.06
CA GLN A 79 -5.77 -8.45 -10.86
C GLN A 79 -4.75 -8.86 -9.80
N ALA A 80 -3.65 -9.52 -10.20
CA ALA A 80 -2.60 -9.89 -9.24
C ALA A 80 -1.96 -8.66 -8.56
N ARG A 81 -1.70 -7.61 -9.35
CA ARG A 81 -1.15 -6.33 -8.84
C ARG A 81 -2.14 -5.62 -7.93
N ALA A 82 -3.42 -5.53 -8.34
CA ALA A 82 -4.47 -4.93 -7.53
C ALA A 82 -4.65 -5.66 -6.21
N GLN A 83 -4.72 -6.99 -6.22
CA GLN A 83 -4.87 -7.77 -4.99
C GLN A 83 -3.71 -7.55 -4.02
N PHE A 84 -2.46 -7.53 -4.53
CA PHE A 84 -1.30 -7.24 -3.68
C PHE A 84 -1.38 -5.83 -3.08
N SER A 85 -1.66 -4.82 -3.91
CA SER A 85 -1.74 -3.42 -3.48
C SER A 85 -2.90 -3.19 -2.50
N CYS A 86 -4.06 -3.80 -2.74
CA CYS A 86 -5.19 -3.78 -1.83
C CYS A 86 -4.80 -4.31 -0.45
N ASN A 87 -4.18 -5.49 -0.39
CA ASN A 87 -3.78 -6.10 0.86
C ASN A 87 -2.73 -5.25 1.59
N PHE A 88 -1.76 -4.72 0.85
CA PHE A 88 -0.68 -3.90 1.41
C PHE A 88 -1.20 -2.60 2.03
N LEU A 89 -2.03 -1.86 1.30
CA LEU A 89 -2.58 -0.58 1.75
C LEU A 89 -3.66 -0.75 2.84
N ALA A 90 -4.48 -1.80 2.74
CA ALA A 90 -5.45 -2.13 3.78
C ALA A 90 -4.78 -2.53 5.09
N ALA A 91 -3.62 -3.21 5.05
CA ALA A 91 -2.84 -3.51 6.25
C ALA A 91 -2.38 -2.24 6.99
N ALA A 92 -2.11 -1.14 6.27
CA ALA A 92 -1.84 0.18 6.84
C ALA A 92 -3.10 0.92 7.34
N GLY A 93 -4.29 0.34 7.18
CA GLY A 93 -5.56 0.93 7.62
C GLY A 93 -6.22 1.86 6.60
N TYR A 94 -5.73 1.92 5.37
CA TYR A 94 -6.31 2.75 4.31
C TYR A 94 -7.63 2.14 3.81
N LYS A 95 -8.55 3.01 3.41
CA LYS A 95 -9.75 2.58 2.69
C LYS A 95 -9.36 2.26 1.26
N VAL A 96 -9.57 1.02 0.83
CA VAL A 96 -9.21 0.55 -0.50
C VAL A 96 -10.44 0.42 -1.37
N ILE A 97 -10.35 0.93 -2.61
CA ILE A 97 -11.38 0.80 -3.64
C ILE A 97 -10.78 0.01 -4.81
N ASP A 98 -11.25 -1.20 -4.99
CA ASP A 98 -10.91 -2.08 -6.12
C ASP A 98 -12.02 -2.04 -7.19
N ASN A 99 -11.71 -2.51 -8.40
CA ASN A 99 -12.65 -2.52 -9.52
C ASN A 99 -12.31 -3.63 -10.53
N LEU A 100 -13.19 -3.81 -11.50
CA LEU A 100 -13.03 -4.83 -12.55
C LEU A 100 -12.09 -4.43 -13.68
N GLY A 101 -11.77 -3.14 -13.79
CA GLY A 101 -10.87 -2.60 -14.80
C GLY A 101 -11.52 -1.53 -15.69
N PHE A 102 -10.67 -0.72 -16.28
CA PHE A 102 -11.05 0.38 -17.16
C PHE A 102 -10.57 0.14 -18.59
N SER A 103 -11.25 0.77 -19.54
CA SER A 103 -10.86 0.73 -20.95
C SER A 103 -9.81 1.79 -21.29
N THR A 104 -9.84 2.92 -20.60
CA THR A 104 -8.87 4.02 -20.77
C THR A 104 -8.36 4.50 -19.41
N VAL A 105 -7.21 5.16 -19.43
CA VAL A 105 -6.60 5.72 -18.20
C VAL A 105 -7.41 6.92 -17.68
N GLU A 106 -7.97 7.71 -18.58
CA GLU A 106 -8.79 8.88 -18.24
C GLU A 106 -10.03 8.47 -17.46
N GLU A 107 -10.76 7.44 -17.96
CA GLU A 107 -11.92 6.89 -17.26
C GLU A 107 -11.55 6.44 -15.83
N GLY A 108 -10.42 5.73 -15.68
CA GLY A 108 -9.95 5.26 -14.40
C GLY A 108 -9.58 6.39 -13.44
N VAL A 109 -8.90 7.42 -13.94
CA VAL A 109 -8.52 8.60 -13.13
C VAL A 109 -9.76 9.41 -12.74
N ASP A 110 -10.72 9.61 -13.63
CA ASP A 110 -11.96 10.33 -13.32
C ASP A 110 -12.74 9.60 -12.21
N LYS A 111 -12.84 8.28 -12.29
CA LYS A 111 -13.48 7.47 -11.23
C LYS A 111 -12.73 7.52 -9.92
N ALA A 112 -11.41 7.56 -9.93
CA ALA A 112 -10.61 7.73 -8.73
C ALA A 112 -10.88 9.09 -8.06
N LEU A 113 -10.95 10.16 -8.83
CA LEU A 113 -11.24 11.50 -8.34
C LEU A 113 -12.68 11.64 -7.83
N GLU A 114 -13.67 11.07 -8.54
CA GLU A 114 -15.06 11.00 -8.07
C GLU A 114 -15.17 10.26 -6.72
N ALA A 115 -14.37 9.22 -6.53
CA ALA A 115 -14.32 8.47 -5.27
C ALA A 115 -13.56 9.20 -4.15
N GLY A 116 -12.95 10.35 -4.42
CA GLY A 116 -12.16 11.11 -3.47
C GLY A 116 -10.86 10.42 -3.08
N ALA A 117 -10.20 9.75 -4.04
CA ALA A 117 -8.95 9.06 -3.82
C ALA A 117 -7.83 10.03 -3.44
N ASP A 118 -7.11 9.70 -2.39
CA ASP A 118 -5.87 10.37 -1.99
C ASP A 118 -4.65 9.72 -2.67
N ILE A 119 -4.78 8.44 -3.02
CA ILE A 119 -3.74 7.63 -3.69
C ILE A 119 -4.37 6.89 -4.87
N VAL A 120 -3.76 6.98 -6.04
CA VAL A 120 -4.12 6.21 -7.24
C VAL A 120 -2.99 5.23 -7.55
N VAL A 121 -3.31 3.94 -7.52
CA VAL A 121 -2.35 2.86 -7.78
C VAL A 121 -2.63 2.28 -9.16
N LEU A 122 -1.72 2.50 -10.10
CA LEU A 122 -1.81 1.91 -11.43
C LEU A 122 -1.42 0.43 -11.38
N CYS A 123 -2.35 -0.44 -11.76
CA CYS A 123 -2.19 -1.88 -11.78
C CYS A 123 -2.32 -2.41 -13.22
N SER A 124 -1.21 -2.87 -13.80
CA SER A 124 -1.13 -3.44 -15.14
C SER A 124 -0.01 -4.48 -15.22
N SER A 125 0.32 -4.95 -16.42
CA SER A 125 1.53 -5.75 -16.63
C SER A 125 2.78 -4.87 -16.76
N ASP A 126 3.96 -5.48 -16.54
CA ASP A 126 5.23 -4.75 -16.59
C ASP A 126 5.50 -4.14 -17.97
N ASP A 127 5.08 -4.81 -19.04
CA ASP A 127 5.23 -4.35 -20.42
C ASP A 127 4.30 -3.18 -20.76
N GLU A 128 3.12 -3.12 -20.15
CA GLU A 128 2.08 -2.12 -20.42
C GLU A 128 2.27 -0.82 -19.64
N TYR A 129 3.10 -0.80 -18.59
CA TYR A 129 3.34 0.44 -17.83
C TYR A 129 3.98 1.55 -18.67
N ALA A 130 4.79 1.21 -19.67
CA ALA A 130 5.36 2.20 -20.59
C ALA A 130 4.29 2.97 -21.34
N GLU A 131 3.15 2.33 -21.64
CA GLU A 131 2.02 2.93 -22.38
C GLU A 131 1.10 3.72 -21.44
N TYR A 132 0.76 3.16 -20.27
CA TYR A 132 -0.30 3.72 -19.42
C TYR A 132 0.18 4.68 -18.34
N ALA A 133 1.40 4.52 -17.79
CA ALA A 133 1.80 5.24 -16.60
C ALA A 133 1.96 6.76 -16.84
N ILE A 134 2.65 7.16 -17.91
CA ILE A 134 2.88 8.58 -18.20
C ILE A 134 1.57 9.31 -18.56
N PRO A 135 0.68 8.78 -19.43
CA PRO A 135 -0.61 9.40 -19.67
C PRO A 135 -1.46 9.54 -18.41
N ALA A 136 -1.55 8.48 -17.58
CA ALA A 136 -2.31 8.51 -16.34
C ALA A 136 -1.76 9.56 -15.37
N TYR A 137 -0.44 9.61 -15.18
CA TYR A 137 0.22 10.58 -14.31
C TYR A 137 -0.03 12.02 -14.74
N LYS A 138 0.10 12.30 -16.04
CA LYS A 138 -0.16 13.63 -16.60
C LYS A 138 -1.63 14.03 -16.48
N TYR A 139 -2.54 13.10 -16.73
CA TYR A 139 -3.97 13.37 -16.62
C TYR A 139 -4.41 13.57 -15.18
N LEU A 140 -3.78 12.86 -14.24
CA LEU A 140 -4.02 13.03 -12.80
C LEU A 140 -3.57 14.42 -12.31
N ASP A 141 -2.53 15.00 -12.90
CA ASP A 141 -2.04 16.36 -12.67
C ASP A 141 -1.87 16.74 -11.19
N GLY A 142 -1.25 15.84 -10.41
CA GLY A 142 -0.98 16.08 -8.99
C GLY A 142 -2.20 16.13 -8.06
N ARG A 143 -3.41 15.83 -8.55
CA ARG A 143 -4.65 15.85 -7.75
C ARG A 143 -4.73 14.73 -6.71
N ALA A 144 -3.92 13.68 -6.86
CA ALA A 144 -3.72 12.61 -5.89
C ALA A 144 -2.28 12.06 -6.02
N MET A 145 -1.82 11.33 -5.01
CA MET A 145 -0.54 10.63 -5.09
C MET A 145 -0.63 9.50 -6.12
N PHE A 146 0.33 9.42 -7.03
CA PHE A 146 0.38 8.37 -8.05
C PHE A 146 1.42 7.30 -7.69
N VAL A 147 1.04 6.04 -7.80
CA VAL A 147 1.89 4.88 -7.51
C VAL A 147 1.77 3.86 -8.64
N VAL A 148 2.87 3.28 -9.06
CA VAL A 148 2.89 2.16 -10.01
C VAL A 148 3.07 0.85 -9.24
N ALA A 149 2.17 -0.11 -9.43
CA ALA A 149 2.22 -1.38 -8.70
C ALA A 149 3.23 -2.35 -9.31
N GLY A 150 4.51 -2.14 -9.04
CA GLY A 150 5.59 -3.02 -9.51
C GLY A 150 6.87 -2.26 -9.81
N ALA A 151 7.86 -2.97 -10.32
CA ALA A 151 9.13 -2.39 -10.75
C ALA A 151 9.41 -2.79 -12.20
N PRO A 152 8.74 -2.14 -13.19
CA PRO A 152 8.90 -2.48 -14.59
C PRO A 152 10.29 -2.10 -15.12
N ALA A 153 10.70 -2.69 -16.23
CA ALA A 153 11.99 -2.37 -16.88
C ALA A 153 12.09 -0.89 -17.31
N CYS A 154 10.95 -0.23 -17.58
CA CYS A 154 10.87 1.19 -17.91
C CYS A 154 10.89 2.13 -16.69
N ALA A 155 11.17 1.64 -15.48
CA ALA A 155 11.10 2.44 -14.25
C ALA A 155 11.96 3.71 -14.31
N ASP A 156 13.11 3.67 -14.95
CA ASP A 156 13.98 4.85 -15.07
C ASP A 156 13.39 5.93 -15.99
N ASP A 157 12.71 5.53 -17.06
CA ASP A 157 11.98 6.47 -17.94
C ASP A 157 10.78 7.08 -17.21
N LEU A 158 10.09 6.28 -16.39
CA LEU A 158 8.97 6.74 -15.58
C LEU A 158 9.43 7.74 -14.50
N LYS A 159 10.59 7.51 -13.86
CA LYS A 159 11.20 8.45 -12.92
C LYS A 159 11.60 9.75 -13.60
N ALA A 160 12.16 9.67 -14.81
CA ALA A 160 12.49 10.85 -15.61
C ALA A 160 11.23 11.69 -15.96
N ALA A 161 10.06 11.05 -16.05
CA ALA A 161 8.77 11.72 -16.24
C ALA A 161 8.14 12.27 -14.94
N GLY A 162 8.78 12.05 -13.77
CA GLY A 162 8.34 12.55 -12.47
C GLY A 162 7.54 11.54 -11.62
N ILE A 163 7.47 10.28 -12.03
CA ILE A 163 6.81 9.21 -11.24
C ILE A 163 7.84 8.63 -10.28
N GLU A 164 7.67 8.84 -8.98
CA GLU A 164 8.64 8.46 -7.96
C GLU A 164 8.25 7.23 -7.15
N ASN A 165 6.96 6.86 -7.14
CA ASN A 165 6.43 5.80 -6.28
C ASN A 165 6.17 4.51 -7.08
N PHE A 166 6.81 3.41 -6.62
CA PHE A 166 6.74 2.07 -7.24
C PHE A 166 6.48 0.99 -6.20
#